data_df37f1311cedb7c9a3f5094b23445d97
#
_entry.id   df37f1311cedb7c9a3f5094b23445d97
#
_cell.length_a   1.000
_cell.length_b   1.000
_cell.length_c   1.000
_cell.angle_alpha   90.00
_cell.angle_beta   90.00
_cell.angle_gamma   90.00
#
_symmetry.space_group_name_H-M   'P 1'
#
loop_
_entity.id
_entity.type
_entity.pdbx_description
1 polymer ?
#
loop_
_entity_poly.entity_id
_entity_poly.type
_entity_poly.pdbx_seq_one_letter_code
_entity_poly.pdbx_strand_id
1 'polypeptide(L)'
;MKRLCFLVICMSIIMGCSTSTSSTKALVDYVDPNIGTAHCRWFFYTPAAIPFGMAKLAPSTDAHLGNPGGWQAVGYDFRHTSIEGFANFHEFQVGGVVFAPTVGELQTVPGELENPDGGYRSRFDKKDEVAAPGYYSVLLKDYGVKAELTAMKRVGFHRYTYPKTEQANLIFDIGNKQGESGEVKDAEVQYFEDGRVEGYVITSPVYVNIYQKGADVRMYFSAVLNKKPVQVGTFVKDVVNPGKHQEKGPGAGLYMTFSTEEQEAVEVKVGLSYTSIENARFNRETEAADVTFDQAKKNATDVWNESLSRIYVEGGKETDKVKFYTGLFHALLGRGLASDANGYYPKNNGTVGRIALDEEGNPVHQHYNTDAIWGGFWNLTQLWSLAYPEYYSDWIKSQLLVYQDTGWLGDGIACSKYVSGVGTNFTSLAIAAAYNCGIRDFDVKQGYEAALKNEVEWRGRLEGAGKMDVRQFVERGYSPYEKRFDMVTREEGSGFGASHTMEYSFSSFAVSQFAKHLGKEDDYKLLSNLSNGWKNLYDPETRLIRPKDTKGNFLEDFNPLAPWKGFQEGNAVQYTFYVPHQIDELVDLVGQETVSYTHLRAHETVLDL
;
A
#
# COMPACT_ATOMS: atom_id res chain seq x y z
N MET A 1 -11.35 -35.68 -89.47
CA MET A 1 -11.46 -34.57 -88.56
C MET A 1 -11.18 -35.01 -87.14
N LYS A 2 -9.93 -34.86 -86.71
CA LYS A 2 -9.43 -35.33 -85.42
C LYS A 2 -9.26 -34.14 -84.54
N ARG A 3 -9.99 -34.07 -83.38
CA ARG A 3 -9.83 -33.05 -82.30
C ARG A 3 -8.71 -33.57 -81.40
N LEU A 4 -7.69 -32.76 -81.23
CA LEU A 4 -6.57 -32.99 -80.30
C LEU A 4 -6.92 -32.29 -79.02
N CYS A 5 -7.07 -33.00 -77.88
CA CYS A 5 -7.21 -32.47 -76.56
C CYS A 5 -5.82 -32.21 -75.94
N PHE A 6 -5.50 -30.96 -75.69
CA PHE A 6 -4.34 -30.58 -74.88
C PHE A 6 -4.71 -30.64 -73.38
N LEU A 7 -4.03 -31.52 -72.65
CA LEU A 7 -4.10 -31.57 -71.19
C LEU A 7 -3.05 -30.61 -70.60
N VAL A 8 -3.49 -29.57 -69.99
CA VAL A 8 -2.60 -28.63 -69.23
C VAL A 8 -2.57 -29.15 -67.78
N ILE A 9 -1.43 -29.67 -67.36
CA ILE A 9 -1.15 -30.02 -65.96
C ILE A 9 -0.71 -28.76 -65.26
N CYS A 10 -1.59 -28.17 -64.43
CA CYS A 10 -1.23 -27.12 -63.49
C CYS A 10 -0.57 -27.74 -62.26
N MET A 11 0.74 -27.63 -62.17
CA MET A 11 1.49 -27.94 -60.96
C MET A 11 1.35 -26.79 -59.95
N SER A 12 0.44 -26.93 -58.99
CA SER A 12 0.28 -25.97 -57.90
C SER A 12 1.41 -26.19 -56.90
N ILE A 13 2.38 -25.28 -56.89
CA ILE A 13 3.39 -25.17 -55.84
C ILE A 13 2.67 -24.59 -54.60
N ILE A 14 2.36 -25.44 -53.62
CA ILE A 14 1.93 -25.01 -52.30
C ILE A 14 3.18 -24.52 -51.56
N MET A 15 3.45 -23.21 -51.61
CA MET A 15 4.35 -22.58 -50.66
C MET A 15 3.65 -22.60 -49.30
N GLY A 16 4.08 -23.52 -48.46
CA GLY A 16 3.72 -23.54 -47.06
C GLY A 16 4.32 -22.31 -46.38
N CYS A 17 3.52 -21.24 -46.24
CA CYS A 17 3.83 -20.16 -45.33
C CYS A 17 3.71 -20.72 -43.92
N SER A 18 4.81 -21.14 -43.32
CA SER A 18 4.88 -21.39 -41.89
C SER A 18 4.75 -20.02 -41.20
N THR A 19 3.53 -19.62 -40.89
CA THR A 19 3.31 -18.59 -39.91
C THR A 19 3.84 -19.10 -38.58
N SER A 20 5.06 -18.71 -38.24
CA SER A 20 5.52 -18.75 -36.86
C SER A 20 4.57 -17.85 -36.09
N THR A 21 3.58 -18.41 -35.43
CA THR A 21 2.86 -17.72 -34.35
C THR A 21 3.89 -17.47 -33.26
N SER A 22 4.56 -16.33 -33.30
CA SER A 22 5.21 -15.83 -32.10
C SER A 22 4.09 -15.64 -31.09
N SER A 23 3.98 -16.51 -30.10
CA SER A 23 3.09 -16.28 -28.98
C SER A 23 3.51 -14.93 -28.40
N THR A 24 2.63 -13.94 -28.50
CA THR A 24 2.86 -12.64 -27.86
C THR A 24 3.04 -12.91 -26.39
N LYS A 25 4.19 -12.52 -25.84
CA LYS A 25 4.52 -12.64 -24.42
C LYS A 25 3.42 -11.97 -23.60
N ALA A 26 2.89 -12.64 -22.58
CA ALA A 26 1.87 -12.06 -21.70
C ALA A 26 2.44 -10.87 -20.94
N LEU A 27 1.61 -9.88 -20.57
CA LEU A 27 2.11 -8.66 -19.92
C LEU A 27 2.69 -8.93 -18.54
N VAL A 28 2.13 -9.89 -17.81
CA VAL A 28 2.70 -10.35 -16.53
C VAL A 28 4.14 -10.87 -16.65
N ASP A 29 4.53 -11.39 -17.82
CA ASP A 29 5.88 -11.91 -18.04
C ASP A 29 6.94 -10.80 -18.20
N TYR A 30 6.53 -9.53 -18.30
CA TYR A 30 7.42 -8.36 -18.25
C TYR A 30 7.64 -7.86 -16.83
N VAL A 31 6.85 -8.31 -15.85
CA VAL A 31 6.95 -7.84 -14.48
C VAL A 31 8.02 -8.61 -13.72
N ASP A 32 8.94 -7.89 -13.10
CA ASP A 32 9.88 -8.42 -12.12
C ASP A 32 9.59 -7.80 -10.73
N PRO A 33 8.84 -8.51 -9.86
CA PRO A 33 8.50 -7.99 -8.53
C PRO A 33 9.70 -7.70 -7.63
N ASN A 34 10.88 -8.23 -7.94
CA ASN A 34 12.09 -8.05 -7.13
C ASN A 34 12.78 -6.69 -7.36
N ILE A 35 12.47 -6.00 -8.47
CA ILE A 35 13.04 -4.69 -8.73
C ILE A 35 12.64 -3.71 -7.61
N GLY A 36 13.62 -3.08 -6.98
CA GLY A 36 13.42 -2.08 -5.91
C GLY A 36 13.30 -2.66 -4.50
N THR A 37 13.46 -3.97 -4.29
CA THR A 37 13.29 -4.61 -2.97
C THR A 37 14.54 -4.66 -2.10
N ALA A 38 15.69 -4.26 -2.62
CA ALA A 38 16.90 -4.10 -1.82
C ALA A 38 16.95 -2.70 -1.19
N HIS A 39 17.14 -2.59 0.13
CA HIS A 39 17.09 -1.34 0.90
C HIS A 39 15.79 -0.55 0.81
N CYS A 40 14.76 -1.11 0.23
CA CYS A 40 13.52 -0.37 0.03
C CYS A 40 12.60 -0.49 1.22
N ARG A 41 12.44 0.58 1.97
CA ARG A 41 11.53 0.68 3.10
C ARG A 41 10.12 1.16 2.73
N TRP A 42 9.89 1.54 1.46
CA TRP A 42 8.64 2.14 0.98
C TRP A 42 7.83 1.23 0.07
N PHE A 43 8.40 0.12 -0.41
CA PHE A 43 7.69 -0.81 -1.27
C PHE A 43 7.02 -1.92 -0.48
N PHE A 44 5.79 -2.19 -0.86
CA PHE A 44 5.11 -3.40 -0.43
C PHE A 44 5.53 -4.54 -1.34
N TYR A 45 6.38 -5.43 -0.84
CA TYR A 45 6.74 -6.65 -1.55
C TYR A 45 5.68 -7.71 -1.29
N THR A 46 4.65 -7.72 -2.11
CA THR A 46 3.54 -8.66 -2.01
C THR A 46 3.26 -9.31 -3.37
N PRO A 47 4.20 -10.14 -3.88
CA PRO A 47 4.04 -10.76 -5.20
C PRO A 47 2.78 -11.62 -5.28
N ALA A 48 2.41 -12.32 -4.21
CA ALA A 48 1.21 -13.15 -4.15
C ALA A 48 -0.03 -12.36 -3.69
N ALA A 49 -0.32 -11.26 -4.40
CA ALA A 49 -1.50 -10.44 -4.22
C ALA A 49 -2.13 -10.14 -5.58
N ILE A 50 -3.41 -9.77 -5.61
CA ILE A 50 -4.04 -9.19 -6.79
C ILE A 50 -4.08 -7.66 -6.69
N PRO A 51 -4.31 -6.91 -7.78
CA PRO A 51 -4.42 -5.46 -7.73
C PRO A 51 -5.41 -5.01 -6.65
N PHE A 52 -4.96 -4.09 -5.79
CA PHE A 52 -5.77 -3.48 -4.71
C PHE A 52 -6.42 -4.48 -3.72
N GLY A 53 -6.03 -5.75 -3.69
CA GLY A 53 -6.62 -6.76 -2.82
C GLY A 53 -6.34 -6.53 -1.33
N MET A 54 -7.17 -7.12 -0.44
CA MET A 54 -6.93 -7.17 1.00
C MET A 54 -5.87 -8.23 1.34
N ALA A 55 -5.97 -9.40 0.71
CA ALA A 55 -5.00 -10.48 0.90
C ALA A 55 -3.69 -10.14 0.18
N LYS A 56 -2.66 -9.88 0.96
CA LYS A 56 -1.32 -9.50 0.47
C LYS A 56 -0.28 -10.43 1.07
N LEU A 57 -0.10 -11.58 0.41
CA LEU A 57 0.78 -12.61 0.88
C LEU A 57 2.22 -12.36 0.43
N ALA A 58 3.14 -12.45 1.38
CA ALA A 58 4.55 -12.23 1.13
C ALA A 58 5.42 -13.01 2.12
N PRO A 59 6.66 -13.36 1.74
CA PRO A 59 7.65 -13.82 2.69
C PRO A 59 8.06 -12.65 3.60
N SER A 60 8.28 -12.93 4.89
CA SER A 60 8.96 -12.03 5.80
C SER A 60 10.41 -12.47 5.99
N THR A 61 11.35 -11.56 5.75
CA THR A 61 12.78 -11.77 5.98
C THR A 61 13.30 -10.95 7.15
N ASP A 62 12.37 -10.35 7.93
CA ASP A 62 12.70 -9.49 9.05
C ASP A 62 13.36 -8.17 8.62
N ALA A 63 12.85 -7.56 7.58
CA ALA A 63 13.39 -6.33 6.99
C ALA A 63 13.41 -5.13 7.96
N HIS A 64 12.76 -5.25 9.12
CA HIS A 64 12.80 -4.22 10.16
C HIS A 64 14.21 -4.03 10.76
N LEU A 65 15.06 -5.04 10.75
CA LEU A 65 16.41 -4.96 11.33
C LEU A 65 17.40 -4.14 10.50
N GLY A 66 17.19 -3.99 9.21
CA GLY A 66 18.14 -3.39 8.29
C GLY A 66 17.94 -1.91 7.98
N ASN A 67 16.89 -1.26 8.48
CA ASN A 67 16.52 0.11 8.12
C ASN A 67 16.80 1.11 9.24
N PRO A 68 17.92 1.88 9.18
CA PRO A 68 18.15 2.98 10.11
C PRO A 68 16.97 3.98 10.00
N GLY A 69 16.28 4.24 11.12
CA GLY A 69 15.19 5.19 11.16
C GLY A 69 13.78 4.60 11.29
N GLY A 70 13.64 3.28 11.48
CA GLY A 70 12.41 2.68 11.98
C GLY A 70 11.25 2.53 10.99
N TRP A 71 11.47 2.70 9.71
CA TRP A 71 10.46 2.49 8.66
C TRP A 71 10.57 1.06 8.13
N GLN A 72 9.55 0.26 8.33
CA GLN A 72 9.62 -1.20 8.18
C GLN A 72 8.43 -1.74 7.36
N ALA A 73 8.07 -1.03 6.30
CA ALA A 73 6.86 -1.32 5.53
C ALA A 73 6.89 -2.66 4.78
N VAL A 74 8.05 -3.26 4.58
CA VAL A 74 8.18 -4.28 3.54
C VAL A 74 8.25 -5.71 4.05
N GLY A 75 8.69 -5.97 5.27
CA GLY A 75 8.94 -7.33 5.77
C GLY A 75 9.97 -8.15 4.97
N TYR A 76 10.33 -7.76 3.74
CA TYR A 76 11.25 -8.44 2.83
C TYR A 76 12.37 -7.52 2.34
N ASP A 77 13.59 -8.05 2.32
CA ASP A 77 14.74 -7.43 1.66
C ASP A 77 15.44 -8.46 0.76
N PHE A 78 15.63 -8.11 -0.50
CA PHE A 78 16.25 -8.99 -1.50
C PHE A 78 17.65 -9.50 -1.11
N ARG A 79 18.37 -8.77 -0.27
CA ARG A 79 19.71 -9.15 0.20
C ARG A 79 19.69 -10.23 1.27
N HIS A 80 18.56 -10.43 1.94
CA HIS A 80 18.43 -11.43 2.99
C HIS A 80 18.37 -12.85 2.42
N THR A 81 18.83 -13.80 3.22
CA THR A 81 19.02 -15.20 2.82
C THR A 81 18.22 -16.19 3.69
N SER A 82 17.36 -15.69 4.58
CA SER A 82 16.48 -16.52 5.38
C SER A 82 15.09 -15.89 5.52
N ILE A 83 14.05 -16.72 5.63
CA ILE A 83 12.64 -16.35 5.76
C ILE A 83 12.14 -16.80 7.12
N GLU A 84 11.47 -15.92 7.86
CA GLU A 84 10.86 -16.20 9.16
C GLU A 84 9.40 -16.69 9.06
N GLY A 85 8.77 -16.54 7.90
CA GLY A 85 7.39 -16.97 7.66
C GLY A 85 6.74 -16.20 6.52
N PHE A 86 5.42 -16.40 6.39
CA PHE A 86 4.62 -15.84 5.30
C PHE A 86 3.44 -15.07 5.91
N ALA A 87 3.48 -13.74 5.81
CA ALA A 87 2.43 -12.85 6.28
C ALA A 87 1.25 -12.84 5.30
N ASN A 88 0.03 -12.67 5.81
CA ASN A 88 -1.21 -12.58 5.05
C ASN A 88 -1.72 -11.13 4.89
N PHE A 89 -1.43 -10.28 5.86
CA PHE A 89 -1.63 -8.83 5.78
C PHE A 89 -0.29 -8.14 5.61
N HIS A 90 -0.19 -7.25 4.62
CA HIS A 90 1.02 -6.51 4.36
C HIS A 90 0.70 -5.19 3.64
N GLU A 91 0.36 -4.18 4.41
CA GLU A 91 -0.01 -2.85 3.94
C GLU A 91 0.67 -1.77 4.79
N PHE A 92 0.48 -0.51 4.40
CA PHE A 92 0.98 0.63 5.16
C PHE A 92 0.52 0.56 6.63
N GLN A 93 1.47 0.41 7.54
CA GLN A 93 1.26 0.26 9.00
C GLN A 93 0.45 -0.99 9.41
N VAL A 94 0.26 -1.94 8.50
CA VAL A 94 -0.51 -3.16 8.73
C VAL A 94 0.33 -4.37 8.34
N GLY A 95 0.48 -5.32 9.25
CA GLY A 95 1.18 -6.59 8.99
C GLY A 95 0.85 -7.61 10.06
N GLY A 96 0.68 -8.85 9.66
CA GLY A 96 0.39 -9.92 10.61
C GLY A 96 -0.23 -11.17 10.00
N VAL A 97 -0.66 -12.06 10.87
CA VAL A 97 -1.18 -13.40 10.55
C VAL A 97 -0.13 -14.18 9.75
N VAL A 98 0.95 -14.57 10.44
CA VAL A 98 2.12 -15.22 9.85
C VAL A 98 2.01 -16.74 9.97
N PHE A 99 2.30 -17.45 8.88
CA PHE A 99 2.39 -18.91 8.84
C PHE A 99 3.81 -19.33 8.50
N ALA A 100 4.31 -20.39 9.20
CA ALA A 100 5.65 -20.91 8.96
C ALA A 100 5.61 -22.45 8.91
N PRO A 101 5.94 -23.08 7.76
CA PRO A 101 6.09 -24.52 7.65
C PRO A 101 7.50 -24.95 8.08
N THR A 102 7.60 -26.00 8.89
CA THR A 102 8.87 -26.59 9.36
C THR A 102 8.83 -28.11 9.34
N VAL A 103 10.00 -28.74 9.51
CA VAL A 103 10.15 -30.20 9.65
C VAL A 103 11.05 -30.51 10.83
N GLY A 104 10.70 -31.56 11.58
CA GLY A 104 11.48 -32.02 12.73
C GLY A 104 11.03 -31.40 14.05
N GLU A 105 11.99 -31.16 14.95
CA GLU A 105 11.70 -30.60 16.26
C GLU A 105 11.02 -29.22 16.16
N LEU A 106 9.92 -29.04 16.90
CA LEU A 106 9.14 -27.82 16.87
C LEU A 106 9.90 -26.66 17.51
N GLN A 107 10.11 -25.59 16.75
CA GLN A 107 10.55 -24.28 17.21
C GLN A 107 9.36 -23.32 17.15
N THR A 108 9.19 -22.43 18.12
CA THR A 108 8.04 -21.52 18.21
C THR A 108 8.42 -20.05 18.23
N VAL A 109 9.70 -19.75 18.15
CA VAL A 109 10.23 -18.38 17.95
C VAL A 109 10.83 -18.26 16.55
N PRO A 110 10.76 -17.09 15.91
CA PRO A 110 11.23 -16.93 14.52
C PRO A 110 12.76 -17.09 14.38
N GLY A 111 13.54 -16.85 15.41
CA GLY A 111 14.98 -16.68 15.29
C GLY A 111 15.36 -15.29 14.74
N GLU A 112 16.65 -15.07 14.55
CA GLU A 112 17.18 -13.79 14.08
C GLU A 112 17.84 -13.94 12.70
N LEU A 113 17.95 -12.86 11.94
CA LEU A 113 18.56 -12.87 10.61
C LEU A 113 20.02 -13.34 10.67
N GLU A 114 20.76 -12.90 11.69
CA GLU A 114 22.16 -13.25 11.94
C GLU A 114 22.33 -14.63 12.58
N ASN A 115 21.27 -15.18 13.17
CA ASN A 115 21.23 -16.50 13.79
C ASN A 115 19.95 -17.27 13.42
N PRO A 116 19.80 -17.71 12.16
CA PRO A 116 18.62 -18.44 11.72
C PRO A 116 18.35 -19.73 12.51
N ASP A 117 19.38 -20.39 13.02
CA ASP A 117 19.27 -21.64 13.79
C ASP A 117 18.69 -21.42 15.20
N GLY A 118 18.52 -20.18 15.63
CA GLY A 118 17.89 -19.82 16.90
C GLY A 118 16.37 -19.92 16.94
N GLY A 119 15.72 -20.35 15.86
CA GLY A 119 14.27 -20.45 15.77
C GLY A 119 13.79 -21.21 14.51
N TYR A 120 12.54 -20.98 14.12
CA TYR A 120 11.93 -21.67 12.97
C TYR A 120 12.26 -21.04 11.61
N ARG A 121 13.03 -19.96 11.55
CA ARG A 121 13.50 -19.33 10.30
C ARG A 121 14.24 -20.33 9.42
N SER A 122 14.05 -20.28 8.12
CA SER A 122 14.75 -21.14 7.16
C SER A 122 15.56 -20.34 6.16
N ARG A 123 16.74 -20.83 5.86
CA ARG A 123 17.58 -20.33 4.75
C ARG A 123 16.95 -20.69 3.41
N PHE A 124 17.23 -19.88 2.40
CA PHE A 124 16.84 -20.10 1.00
C PHE A 124 17.89 -19.56 0.03
N ASP A 125 17.85 -20.05 -1.21
CA ASP A 125 18.66 -19.52 -2.30
C ASP A 125 17.79 -18.72 -3.27
N LYS A 126 18.27 -17.58 -3.76
CA LYS A 126 17.57 -16.75 -4.74
C LYS A 126 17.23 -17.48 -6.05
N LYS A 127 18.02 -18.46 -6.45
CA LYS A 127 17.73 -19.30 -7.63
C LYS A 127 16.49 -20.20 -7.48
N ASP A 128 16.11 -20.50 -6.23
CA ASP A 128 14.96 -21.34 -5.89
C ASP A 128 13.73 -20.48 -5.49
N GLU A 129 13.85 -19.16 -5.64
CA GLU A 129 12.79 -18.17 -5.40
C GLU A 129 12.15 -17.77 -6.74
N VAL A 130 10.83 -17.78 -6.79
CA VAL A 130 10.05 -17.30 -7.93
C VAL A 130 9.04 -16.27 -7.43
N ALA A 131 9.13 -15.06 -7.97
CA ALA A 131 8.16 -14.01 -7.75
C ALA A 131 7.54 -13.60 -9.09
N ALA A 132 6.23 -13.61 -9.17
CA ALA A 132 5.47 -13.17 -10.34
C ALA A 132 4.17 -12.48 -9.86
N PRO A 133 3.53 -11.65 -10.69
CA PRO A 133 2.24 -11.04 -10.33
C PRO A 133 1.19 -12.10 -9.96
N GLY A 134 0.73 -12.05 -8.72
CA GLY A 134 -0.24 -13.01 -8.18
C GLY A 134 0.34 -14.34 -7.68
N TYR A 135 1.66 -14.50 -7.68
CA TYR A 135 2.29 -15.74 -7.25
C TYR A 135 3.67 -15.55 -6.64
N TYR A 136 3.96 -16.33 -5.61
CA TYR A 136 5.29 -16.46 -5.02
C TYR A 136 5.59 -17.91 -4.70
N SER A 137 6.84 -18.35 -4.86
CA SER A 137 7.31 -19.62 -4.33
C SER A 137 8.78 -19.60 -3.95
N VAL A 138 9.16 -20.45 -2.99
CA VAL A 138 10.53 -20.61 -2.51
C VAL A 138 10.75 -22.00 -1.91
N LEU A 139 11.98 -22.51 -2.02
CA LEU A 139 12.40 -23.70 -1.28
C LEU A 139 13.05 -23.28 0.06
N LEU A 140 12.43 -23.66 1.17
CA LEU A 140 12.97 -23.53 2.53
C LEU A 140 13.99 -24.66 2.75
N LYS A 141 15.27 -24.32 2.63
CA LYS A 141 16.37 -25.32 2.54
C LYS A 141 16.54 -26.14 3.80
N ASP A 142 16.38 -25.50 4.99
CA ASP A 142 16.63 -26.17 6.25
C ASP A 142 15.58 -27.26 6.53
N TYR A 143 14.41 -27.15 5.88
CA TYR A 143 13.29 -28.11 6.03
C TYR A 143 13.00 -28.92 4.79
N GLY A 144 13.57 -28.60 3.63
CA GLY A 144 13.22 -29.22 2.35
C GLY A 144 11.76 -28.96 1.93
N VAL A 145 11.13 -27.91 2.45
CA VAL A 145 9.74 -27.57 2.17
C VAL A 145 9.66 -26.53 1.04
N LYS A 146 8.89 -26.83 -0.01
CA LYS A 146 8.53 -25.83 -1.01
C LYS A 146 7.28 -25.08 -0.53
N ALA A 147 7.40 -23.77 -0.34
CA ALA A 147 6.29 -22.88 -0.05
C ALA A 147 5.81 -22.20 -1.33
N GLU A 148 4.49 -22.16 -1.55
CA GLU A 148 3.84 -21.48 -2.66
C GLU A 148 2.68 -20.64 -2.14
N LEU A 149 2.54 -19.40 -2.66
CA LEU A 149 1.54 -18.44 -2.25
C LEU A 149 0.80 -17.88 -3.46
N THR A 150 -0.50 -17.64 -3.32
CA THR A 150 -1.33 -16.86 -4.25
C THR A 150 -2.50 -16.25 -3.50
N ALA A 151 -3.27 -15.34 -4.12
CA ALA A 151 -4.39 -14.69 -3.45
C ALA A 151 -5.55 -14.37 -4.39
N MET A 152 -6.73 -14.23 -3.80
CA MET A 152 -7.90 -13.53 -4.32
C MET A 152 -8.09 -12.20 -3.56
N LYS A 153 -9.23 -11.52 -3.71
CA LYS A 153 -9.43 -10.20 -3.09
C LYS A 153 -9.22 -10.20 -1.58
N ARG A 154 -9.82 -11.17 -0.88
CA ARG A 154 -9.84 -11.26 0.60
C ARG A 154 -9.37 -12.62 1.12
N VAL A 155 -8.90 -13.48 0.23
CA VAL A 155 -8.53 -14.86 0.58
C VAL A 155 -7.12 -15.14 0.13
N GLY A 156 -6.27 -15.55 1.09
CA GLY A 156 -4.94 -16.05 0.85
C GLY A 156 -4.94 -17.57 0.63
N PHE A 157 -4.04 -18.03 -0.21
CA PHE A 157 -3.81 -19.45 -0.47
C PHE A 157 -2.35 -19.78 -0.26
N HIS A 158 -2.09 -20.76 0.59
CA HIS A 158 -0.76 -21.31 0.83
C HIS A 158 -0.75 -22.77 0.42
N ARG A 159 0.35 -23.22 -0.19
CA ARG A 159 0.66 -24.62 -0.45
C ARG A 159 2.06 -24.91 0.05
N TYR A 160 2.19 -25.84 0.99
CA TYR A 160 3.44 -26.27 1.57
C TYR A 160 3.68 -27.73 1.19
N THR A 161 4.64 -27.98 0.30
CA THR A 161 5.00 -29.34 -0.15
C THR A 161 6.14 -29.85 0.71
N TYR A 162 5.87 -30.88 1.47
CA TYR A 162 6.79 -31.45 2.44
C TYR A 162 7.55 -32.69 1.89
N PRO A 163 8.74 -33.01 2.44
CA PRO A 163 9.34 -34.31 2.31
C PRO A 163 8.54 -35.35 3.12
N LYS A 164 8.87 -36.64 2.94
CA LYS A 164 8.32 -37.70 3.79
C LYS A 164 8.81 -37.53 5.23
N THR A 165 7.88 -37.31 6.18
CA THR A 165 8.18 -37.16 7.60
C THR A 165 6.96 -37.38 8.48
N GLU A 166 7.18 -37.79 9.75
CA GLU A 166 6.14 -37.81 10.78
C GLU A 166 6.03 -36.48 11.54
N GLN A 167 6.89 -35.51 11.24
CA GLN A 167 7.01 -34.23 11.93
C GLN A 167 7.02 -33.06 10.94
N ALA A 168 6.02 -33.01 10.05
CA ALA A 168 5.73 -31.84 9.24
C ALA A 168 4.91 -30.86 10.11
N ASN A 169 5.45 -29.71 10.43
CA ASN A 169 4.73 -28.72 11.25
C ASN A 169 4.28 -27.53 10.41
N LEU A 170 3.12 -26.99 10.77
CA LEU A 170 2.64 -25.70 10.33
C LEU A 170 2.35 -24.82 11.54
N ILE A 171 3.05 -23.72 11.65
CA ILE A 171 2.99 -22.77 12.76
C ILE A 171 2.13 -21.57 12.33
N PHE A 172 1.17 -21.19 13.15
CA PHE A 172 0.41 -19.95 13.09
C PHE A 172 0.97 -19.02 14.17
N ASP A 173 1.94 -18.20 13.84
CA ASP A 173 2.54 -17.24 14.76
C ASP A 173 1.79 -15.91 14.68
N ILE A 174 0.70 -15.83 15.45
CA ILE A 174 -0.26 -14.73 15.37
C ILE A 174 0.15 -13.56 16.26
N GLY A 175 0.76 -13.88 17.40
CA GLY A 175 1.12 -12.89 18.41
C GLY A 175 2.51 -12.27 18.24
N ASN A 176 3.22 -12.57 17.16
CA ASN A 176 4.53 -12.03 16.89
C ASN A 176 4.43 -10.66 16.18
N LYS A 177 5.37 -9.78 16.50
CA LYS A 177 5.46 -8.45 15.88
C LYS A 177 5.86 -8.56 14.41
N GLN A 178 5.18 -7.78 13.56
CA GLN A 178 5.48 -7.69 12.13
C GLN A 178 5.73 -6.23 11.72
N GLY A 179 6.99 -5.89 11.55
CA GLY A 179 7.42 -4.60 11.00
C GLY A 179 6.70 -3.38 11.56
N GLU A 180 6.21 -2.51 10.69
CA GLU A 180 5.50 -1.27 11.03
C GLU A 180 4.16 -1.46 11.73
N SER A 181 3.59 -2.65 11.72
CA SER A 181 2.35 -2.90 12.45
C SER A 181 2.51 -2.69 13.97
N GLY A 182 3.75 -2.61 14.43
CA GLY A 182 4.09 -2.27 15.81
C GLY A 182 3.84 -3.41 16.79
N GLU A 183 3.80 -3.07 18.07
CA GLU A 183 3.62 -4.05 19.13
C GLU A 183 2.24 -4.68 19.10
N VAL A 184 2.18 -5.99 19.35
CA VAL A 184 0.93 -6.72 19.52
C VAL A 184 0.33 -6.35 20.88
N LYS A 185 -0.87 -5.78 20.86
CA LYS A 185 -1.65 -5.44 22.07
C LYS A 185 -2.44 -6.64 22.58
N ASP A 186 -3.00 -7.39 21.64
CA ASP A 186 -3.78 -8.59 21.91
C ASP A 186 -3.80 -9.49 20.69
N ALA A 187 -3.95 -10.79 20.90
CA ALA A 187 -4.09 -11.80 19.86
C ALA A 187 -4.90 -12.99 20.38
N GLU A 188 -5.54 -13.70 19.50
CA GLU A 188 -6.19 -14.96 19.80
C GLU A 188 -6.07 -15.89 18.59
N VAL A 189 -5.81 -17.16 18.86
CA VAL A 189 -5.89 -18.23 17.86
C VAL A 189 -6.56 -19.44 18.46
N GLN A 190 -7.47 -20.06 17.69
CA GLN A 190 -8.22 -21.24 18.11
C GLN A 190 -8.34 -22.27 16.99
N TYR A 191 -8.07 -23.52 17.30
CA TYR A 191 -8.38 -24.69 16.46
C TYR A 191 -9.74 -25.26 16.85
N PHE A 192 -10.60 -25.54 15.87
CA PHE A 192 -11.92 -26.12 16.04
C PHE A 192 -11.93 -27.59 15.59
N GLU A 193 -12.84 -28.40 16.15
CA GLU A 193 -12.96 -29.84 15.83
C GLU A 193 -13.28 -30.11 14.35
N ASP A 194 -13.90 -29.16 13.66
CA ASP A 194 -14.17 -29.24 12.22
C ASP A 194 -12.95 -28.92 11.33
N GLY A 195 -11.80 -28.64 11.94
CA GLY A 195 -10.53 -28.38 11.26
C GLY A 195 -10.28 -26.91 10.94
N ARG A 196 -11.17 -25.99 11.30
CA ARG A 196 -10.93 -24.55 11.16
C ARG A 196 -9.90 -24.04 12.16
N VAL A 197 -9.12 -23.05 11.73
CA VAL A 197 -8.28 -22.23 12.62
C VAL A 197 -8.71 -20.78 12.45
N GLU A 198 -9.13 -20.16 13.54
CA GLU A 198 -9.63 -18.78 13.50
C GLU A 198 -8.97 -17.93 14.58
N GLY A 199 -8.92 -16.63 14.36
CA GLY A 199 -8.33 -15.75 15.34
C GLY A 199 -8.24 -14.31 14.88
N TYR A 200 -7.54 -13.54 15.70
CA TYR A 200 -7.24 -12.13 15.43
C TYR A 200 -5.90 -11.70 16.01
N VAL A 201 -5.39 -10.59 15.50
CA VAL A 201 -4.31 -9.84 16.13
C VAL A 201 -4.66 -8.35 16.12
N ILE A 202 -4.39 -7.70 17.24
CA ILE A 202 -4.54 -6.25 17.43
C ILE A 202 -3.16 -5.67 17.65
N THR A 203 -2.76 -4.76 16.77
CA THR A 203 -1.44 -4.14 16.80
C THR A 203 -1.52 -2.65 17.11
N SER A 204 -0.39 -2.08 17.54
CA SER A 204 -0.22 -0.65 17.82
C SER A 204 0.80 -0.07 16.84
N PRO A 205 0.38 0.34 15.62
CA PRO A 205 1.30 0.83 14.60
C PRO A 205 2.08 2.05 15.08
N VAL A 206 3.40 1.98 14.94
CA VAL A 206 4.31 2.99 15.53
C VAL A 206 4.05 4.38 14.94
N TYR A 207 3.97 4.46 13.62
CA TYR A 207 3.82 5.74 12.93
C TYR A 207 2.42 6.35 13.11
N VAL A 208 1.37 5.53 13.09
CA VAL A 208 0.00 5.99 13.39
C VAL A 208 -0.08 6.58 14.79
N ASN A 209 0.55 5.95 15.78
CA ASN A 209 0.49 6.40 17.18
C ASN A 209 1.24 7.73 17.44
N ILE A 210 2.07 8.21 16.49
CA ILE A 210 2.64 9.56 16.54
C ILE A 210 1.53 10.61 16.35
N TYR A 211 0.57 10.35 15.47
CA TYR A 211 -0.46 11.31 15.06
C TYR A 211 -1.82 11.05 15.71
N GLN A 212 -2.19 9.80 15.91
CA GLN A 212 -3.43 9.40 16.57
C GLN A 212 -3.10 8.47 17.74
N LYS A 213 -2.86 9.07 18.90
CA LYS A 213 -2.42 8.35 20.11
C LYS A 213 -3.44 7.29 20.55
N GLY A 214 -2.94 6.08 20.85
CA GLY A 214 -3.76 4.97 21.28
C GLY A 214 -4.50 4.24 20.15
N ALA A 215 -4.28 4.63 18.90
CA ALA A 215 -4.84 3.92 17.75
C ALA A 215 -4.35 2.47 17.69
N ASP A 216 -5.25 1.59 17.28
CA ASP A 216 -4.98 0.19 17.03
C ASP A 216 -5.46 -0.23 15.64
N VAL A 217 -4.83 -1.27 15.09
CA VAL A 217 -5.26 -1.96 13.88
C VAL A 217 -5.64 -3.38 14.24
N ARG A 218 -6.78 -3.84 13.74
CA ARG A 218 -7.35 -5.15 14.02
C ARG A 218 -7.40 -5.97 12.76
N MET A 219 -6.80 -7.15 12.80
CA MET A 219 -6.74 -8.10 11.69
C MET A 219 -7.33 -9.42 12.14
N TYR A 220 -8.32 -9.91 11.41
CA TYR A 220 -9.05 -11.13 11.70
C TYR A 220 -8.85 -12.14 10.58
N PHE A 221 -8.84 -13.44 10.93
CA PHE A 221 -8.69 -14.49 9.94
C PHE A 221 -9.55 -15.72 10.26
N SER A 222 -9.87 -16.48 9.20
CA SER A 222 -10.49 -17.80 9.27
C SER A 222 -9.85 -18.71 8.23
N ALA A 223 -9.11 -19.73 8.69
CA ALA A 223 -8.37 -20.65 7.85
C ALA A 223 -8.99 -22.05 7.84
N VAL A 224 -8.87 -22.76 6.72
CA VAL A 224 -9.16 -24.17 6.56
C VAL A 224 -8.03 -24.88 5.84
N LEU A 225 -7.80 -26.13 6.20
CA LEU A 225 -6.74 -26.95 5.64
C LEU A 225 -7.31 -28.17 4.89
N ASN A 226 -6.58 -28.63 3.87
CA ASN A 226 -6.94 -29.85 3.13
C ASN A 226 -6.60 -31.14 3.88
N LYS A 227 -5.81 -31.09 4.96
CA LYS A 227 -5.32 -32.24 5.72
C LYS A 227 -5.55 -32.07 7.21
N LYS A 228 -6.02 -33.11 7.89
CA LYS A 228 -6.16 -33.10 9.36
C LYS A 228 -4.79 -33.33 10.02
N PRO A 229 -4.46 -32.55 11.06
CA PRO A 229 -3.24 -32.75 11.83
C PRO A 229 -3.31 -34.02 12.68
N VAL A 230 -2.17 -34.64 12.95
CA VAL A 230 -2.03 -35.72 13.92
C VAL A 230 -1.85 -35.20 15.35
N GLN A 231 -1.38 -33.97 15.48
CA GLN A 231 -1.24 -33.27 16.74
C GLN A 231 -1.55 -31.79 16.55
N VAL A 232 -2.21 -31.19 17.55
CA VAL A 232 -2.44 -29.73 17.66
C VAL A 232 -1.95 -29.31 19.04
N GLY A 233 -1.38 -28.11 19.12
CA GLY A 233 -1.04 -27.45 20.36
C GLY A 233 -0.90 -25.96 20.16
N THR A 234 -0.74 -25.26 21.26
CA THR A 234 -0.52 -23.82 21.26
C THR A 234 0.83 -23.47 21.86
N PHE A 235 1.21 -22.21 21.73
CA PHE A 235 2.39 -21.69 22.40
C PHE A 235 2.22 -20.22 22.76
N VAL A 236 3.00 -19.77 23.73
CA VAL A 236 3.21 -18.34 24.01
C VAL A 236 4.71 -18.11 23.99
N LYS A 237 5.20 -17.46 22.93
CA LYS A 237 6.63 -17.33 22.62
C LYS A 237 7.30 -18.72 22.56
N ASP A 238 8.24 -19.01 23.47
CA ASP A 238 8.97 -20.27 23.55
C ASP A 238 8.30 -21.36 24.44
N VAL A 239 7.16 -21.05 25.06
CA VAL A 239 6.44 -21.99 25.93
C VAL A 239 5.38 -22.74 25.15
N VAL A 240 5.61 -24.04 24.91
CA VAL A 240 4.71 -24.93 24.16
C VAL A 240 3.69 -25.60 25.07
N ASN A 241 2.42 -25.66 24.65
CA ASN A 241 1.29 -26.27 25.32
C ASN A 241 0.65 -27.35 24.43
N PRO A 242 1.15 -28.59 24.43
CA PRO A 242 0.62 -29.67 23.59
C PRO A 242 -0.84 -30.02 23.96
N GLY A 243 -1.67 -30.26 22.94
CA GLY A 243 -3.07 -30.60 23.10
C GLY A 243 -4.00 -29.45 23.51
N LYS A 244 -3.48 -28.24 23.71
CA LYS A 244 -4.28 -27.05 23.92
C LYS A 244 -4.73 -26.52 22.56
N HIS A 245 -5.99 -26.10 22.41
CA HIS A 245 -6.59 -25.71 21.14
C HIS A 245 -6.86 -24.20 21.03
N GLN A 246 -6.59 -23.42 22.06
CA GLN A 246 -6.79 -21.96 22.06
C GLN A 246 -5.68 -21.28 22.85
N GLU A 247 -5.18 -20.16 22.32
CA GLU A 247 -4.21 -19.30 23.00
C GLU A 247 -4.57 -17.83 22.80
N LYS A 248 -4.20 -16.99 23.78
CA LYS A 248 -4.48 -15.54 23.77
C LYS A 248 -3.29 -14.71 24.22
N GLY A 249 -3.30 -13.46 23.79
CA GLY A 249 -2.36 -12.42 24.21
C GLY A 249 -1.12 -12.30 23.32
N PRO A 250 -0.25 -11.33 23.61
CA PRO A 250 1.00 -11.14 22.88
C PRO A 250 1.89 -12.37 22.93
N GLY A 251 2.40 -12.80 21.78
CA GLY A 251 3.20 -14.01 21.63
C GLY A 251 2.38 -15.30 21.47
N ALA A 252 1.04 -15.21 21.40
CA ALA A 252 0.18 -16.36 21.17
C ALA A 252 0.37 -16.95 19.77
N GLY A 253 0.42 -18.27 19.70
CA GLY A 253 0.45 -19.00 18.45
C GLY A 253 -0.14 -20.40 18.59
N LEU A 254 -0.29 -21.05 17.44
CA LEU A 254 -0.81 -22.42 17.33
C LEU A 254 0.08 -23.19 16.36
N TYR A 255 0.31 -24.45 16.65
CA TYR A 255 0.98 -25.35 15.75
C TYR A 255 0.15 -26.60 15.46
N MET A 256 0.34 -27.10 14.27
CA MET A 256 -0.23 -28.37 13.82
C MET A 256 0.89 -29.25 13.28
N THR A 257 0.94 -30.52 13.69
CA THR A 257 1.88 -31.51 13.17
C THR A 257 1.15 -32.51 12.27
N PHE A 258 1.77 -32.87 11.16
CA PHE A 258 1.25 -33.82 10.17
C PHE A 258 2.26 -34.94 9.95
N SER A 259 1.77 -36.12 9.60
CA SER A 259 2.56 -37.15 8.92
C SER A 259 2.39 -36.94 7.41
N THR A 260 3.49 -36.82 6.67
CA THR A 260 3.48 -36.58 5.22
C THR A 260 4.26 -37.65 4.46
N GLU A 261 3.76 -38.01 3.29
CA GLU A 261 4.52 -38.76 2.28
C GLU A 261 5.42 -37.82 1.46
N GLU A 262 6.29 -38.40 0.64
CA GLU A 262 7.19 -37.62 -0.21
C GLU A 262 6.41 -36.74 -1.20
N GLN A 263 6.73 -35.43 -1.23
CA GLN A 263 6.05 -34.42 -2.03
C GLN A 263 4.56 -34.23 -1.72
N GLU A 264 4.11 -34.55 -0.50
CA GLU A 264 2.73 -34.30 -0.10
C GLU A 264 2.53 -32.83 0.27
N ALA A 265 1.45 -32.23 -0.25
CA ALA A 265 1.11 -30.83 -0.01
C ALA A 265 0.06 -30.65 1.12
N VAL A 266 0.37 -29.80 2.07
CA VAL A 266 -0.59 -29.21 2.99
C VAL A 266 -0.98 -27.84 2.46
N GLU A 267 -2.27 -27.68 2.12
CA GLU A 267 -2.82 -26.44 1.61
C GLU A 267 -3.67 -25.72 2.66
N VAL A 268 -3.56 -24.39 2.69
CA VAL A 268 -4.35 -23.52 3.57
C VAL A 268 -5.08 -22.49 2.73
N LYS A 269 -6.39 -22.34 2.95
CA LYS A 269 -7.18 -21.19 2.49
C LYS A 269 -7.48 -20.31 3.69
N VAL A 270 -7.12 -19.04 3.64
CA VAL A 270 -7.32 -18.12 4.75
C VAL A 270 -8.12 -16.90 4.30
N GLY A 271 -9.33 -16.77 4.83
CA GLY A 271 -10.14 -15.57 4.69
C GLY A 271 -9.67 -14.50 5.68
N LEU A 272 -9.63 -13.26 5.23
CA LEU A 272 -9.11 -12.11 5.97
C LEU A 272 -10.20 -11.05 6.12
N SER A 273 -10.16 -10.30 7.22
CA SER A 273 -11.06 -9.17 7.48
C SER A 273 -10.41 -8.17 8.44
N TYR A 274 -10.82 -6.90 8.35
CA TYR A 274 -10.51 -5.87 9.36
C TYR A 274 -11.66 -5.64 10.33
N THR A 275 -12.75 -6.42 10.27
CA THR A 275 -13.97 -6.15 11.04
C THR A 275 -14.31 -7.23 12.05
N SER A 276 -14.28 -8.52 11.67
CA SER A 276 -14.51 -9.64 12.58
C SER A 276 -14.04 -10.99 12.02
N ILE A 277 -13.96 -12.00 12.90
CA ILE A 277 -13.69 -13.41 12.51
C ILE A 277 -14.82 -13.95 11.62
N GLU A 278 -16.07 -13.62 11.93
CA GLU A 278 -17.24 -14.02 11.14
C GLU A 278 -17.16 -13.49 9.71
N ASN A 279 -16.71 -12.24 9.55
CA ASN A 279 -16.54 -11.64 8.22
C ASN A 279 -15.32 -12.23 7.49
N ALA A 280 -14.25 -12.56 8.19
CA ALA A 280 -13.13 -13.30 7.59
C ALA A 280 -13.58 -14.67 7.07
N ARG A 281 -14.42 -15.39 7.83
CA ARG A 281 -15.03 -16.65 7.41
C ARG A 281 -15.97 -16.44 6.21
N PHE A 282 -16.84 -15.44 6.27
CA PHE A 282 -17.75 -15.10 5.19
C PHE A 282 -17.00 -14.78 3.89
N ASN A 283 -15.92 -14.00 3.95
CA ASN A 283 -15.07 -13.69 2.80
C ASN A 283 -14.48 -14.96 2.19
N ARG A 284 -13.96 -15.88 3.02
CA ARG A 284 -13.40 -17.17 2.55
C ARG A 284 -14.48 -18.04 1.88
N GLU A 285 -15.66 -18.14 2.48
CA GLU A 285 -16.75 -18.96 1.96
C GLU A 285 -17.37 -18.38 0.68
N THR A 286 -17.47 -17.05 0.61
CA THR A 286 -18.02 -16.37 -0.57
C THR A 286 -17.06 -16.41 -1.76
N GLU A 287 -15.76 -16.16 -1.54
CA GLU A 287 -14.80 -16.00 -2.63
C GLU A 287 -14.12 -17.31 -3.03
N ALA A 288 -13.97 -18.29 -2.11
CA ALA A 288 -13.04 -19.39 -2.29
C ALA A 288 -13.55 -20.78 -1.87
N ALA A 289 -14.87 -20.98 -1.66
CA ALA A 289 -15.40 -22.27 -1.20
C ALA A 289 -14.86 -23.45 -2.05
N ASP A 290 -15.05 -23.39 -3.35
CA ASP A 290 -14.71 -24.46 -4.32
C ASP A 290 -13.47 -24.14 -5.15
N VAL A 291 -12.70 -23.09 -4.81
CA VAL A 291 -11.52 -22.67 -5.58
C VAL A 291 -10.30 -23.45 -5.12
N THR A 292 -9.63 -24.15 -6.03
CA THR A 292 -8.34 -24.79 -5.74
C THR A 292 -7.19 -23.79 -5.79
N PHE A 293 -6.03 -24.16 -5.23
CA PHE A 293 -4.82 -23.33 -5.31
C PHE A 293 -4.46 -22.96 -6.76
N ASP A 294 -4.50 -23.92 -7.67
CA ASP A 294 -4.12 -23.69 -9.07
C ASP A 294 -5.12 -22.80 -9.80
N GLN A 295 -6.42 -22.90 -9.49
CA GLN A 295 -7.43 -21.97 -9.98
C GLN A 295 -7.21 -20.56 -9.43
N ALA A 296 -6.93 -20.41 -8.14
CA ALA A 296 -6.63 -19.11 -7.54
C ALA A 296 -5.38 -18.47 -8.19
N LYS A 297 -4.31 -19.24 -8.38
CA LYS A 297 -3.10 -18.79 -9.07
C LYS A 297 -3.40 -18.34 -10.51
N LYS A 298 -4.16 -19.12 -11.26
CA LYS A 298 -4.57 -18.75 -12.62
C LYS A 298 -5.41 -17.47 -12.62
N ASN A 299 -6.40 -17.38 -11.74
CA ASN A 299 -7.25 -16.21 -11.62
C ASN A 299 -6.43 -14.95 -11.28
N ALA A 300 -5.47 -15.04 -10.36
CA ALA A 300 -4.58 -13.93 -10.01
C ALA A 300 -3.75 -13.48 -11.23
N THR A 301 -3.21 -14.42 -12.00
CA THR A 301 -2.48 -14.11 -13.25
C THR A 301 -3.39 -13.42 -14.27
N ASP A 302 -4.61 -13.91 -14.46
CA ASP A 302 -5.57 -13.35 -15.42
C ASP A 302 -5.97 -11.91 -15.01
N VAL A 303 -6.26 -11.68 -13.73
CA VAL A 303 -6.58 -10.34 -13.19
C VAL A 303 -5.42 -9.37 -13.36
N TRP A 304 -4.17 -9.82 -13.16
CA TRP A 304 -3.00 -8.99 -13.42
C TRP A 304 -2.84 -8.67 -14.90
N ASN A 305 -2.99 -9.65 -15.81
CA ASN A 305 -2.94 -9.38 -17.25
C ASN A 305 -4.02 -8.40 -17.69
N GLU A 306 -5.25 -8.53 -17.20
CA GLU A 306 -6.32 -7.59 -17.45
C GLU A 306 -5.96 -6.18 -16.97
N SER A 307 -5.49 -6.05 -15.72
CA SER A 307 -5.13 -4.76 -15.15
C SER A 307 -3.97 -4.09 -15.88
N LEU A 308 -2.92 -4.83 -16.21
CA LEU A 308 -1.77 -4.33 -16.96
C LEU A 308 -2.11 -3.96 -18.41
N SER A 309 -3.08 -4.65 -19.04
CA SER A 309 -3.49 -4.41 -20.43
C SER A 309 -4.24 -3.10 -20.64
N ARG A 310 -4.64 -2.42 -19.59
CA ARG A 310 -5.25 -1.08 -19.68
C ARG A 310 -4.27 -0.03 -20.23
N ILE A 311 -2.97 -0.29 -20.12
CA ILE A 311 -1.94 0.54 -20.74
C ILE A 311 -1.01 -0.37 -21.54
N TYR A 312 -1.12 -0.29 -22.87
CA TYR A 312 -0.27 -1.05 -23.77
C TYR A 312 0.84 -0.18 -24.33
N VAL A 313 2.09 -0.65 -24.26
CA VAL A 313 3.25 0.07 -24.77
C VAL A 313 3.98 -0.74 -25.83
N GLU A 314 4.37 -0.07 -26.90
CA GLU A 314 5.14 -0.64 -28.02
C GLU A 314 6.47 0.08 -28.20
N GLY A 315 7.40 -0.60 -28.88
CA GLY A 315 8.75 -0.05 -29.14
C GLY A 315 9.68 -0.19 -27.94
N GLY A 316 10.79 0.51 -27.97
CA GLY A 316 11.83 0.45 -26.95
C GLY A 316 12.55 -0.90 -26.86
N LYS A 317 13.35 -1.07 -25.83
CA LYS A 317 14.02 -2.34 -25.50
C LYS A 317 13.14 -3.20 -24.60
N GLU A 318 13.36 -4.51 -24.56
CA GLU A 318 12.70 -5.41 -23.60
C GLU A 318 12.88 -4.95 -22.14
N THR A 319 14.07 -4.44 -21.79
CA THR A 319 14.34 -3.89 -20.46
C THR A 319 13.49 -2.67 -20.12
N ASP A 320 13.09 -1.87 -21.11
CA ASP A 320 12.23 -0.70 -20.89
C ASP A 320 10.78 -1.15 -20.60
N LYS A 321 10.32 -2.19 -21.30
CA LYS A 321 9.02 -2.83 -21.03
C LYS A 321 8.99 -3.46 -19.64
N VAL A 322 10.09 -4.15 -19.23
CA VAL A 322 10.21 -4.69 -17.87
C VAL A 322 10.09 -3.58 -16.83
N LYS A 323 10.81 -2.48 -16.98
CA LYS A 323 10.70 -1.33 -16.06
C LYS A 323 9.29 -0.75 -16.03
N PHE A 324 8.68 -0.57 -17.20
CA PHE A 324 7.34 0.01 -17.31
C PHE A 324 6.28 -0.86 -16.63
N TYR A 325 6.19 -2.15 -16.98
CA TYR A 325 5.18 -3.04 -16.42
C TYR A 325 5.45 -3.38 -14.95
N THR A 326 6.71 -3.43 -14.51
CA THR A 326 7.05 -3.56 -13.09
C THR A 326 6.64 -2.31 -12.31
N GLY A 327 6.87 -1.11 -12.85
CA GLY A 327 6.38 0.14 -12.26
C GLY A 327 4.86 0.18 -12.16
N LEU A 328 4.16 -0.24 -13.22
CA LEU A 328 2.70 -0.33 -13.22
C LEU A 328 2.19 -1.37 -12.21
N PHE A 329 2.82 -2.53 -12.11
CA PHE A 329 2.53 -3.54 -11.09
C PHE A 329 2.64 -2.95 -9.67
N HIS A 330 3.74 -2.27 -9.34
CA HIS A 330 3.92 -1.63 -8.04
C HIS A 330 2.87 -0.54 -7.78
N ALA A 331 2.48 0.22 -8.81
CA ALA A 331 1.45 1.25 -8.69
C ALA A 331 0.05 0.70 -8.31
N LEU A 332 -0.20 -0.58 -8.58
CA LEU A 332 -1.48 -1.24 -8.31
C LEU A 332 -1.47 -2.13 -7.05
N LEU A 333 -0.35 -2.26 -6.37
CA LEU A 333 -0.23 -3.09 -5.15
C LEU A 333 -0.81 -2.41 -3.91
N GLY A 334 -0.55 -1.12 -3.73
CA GLY A 334 -0.95 -0.37 -2.53
C GLY A 334 -2.43 0.00 -2.49
N ARG A 335 -2.85 0.67 -1.41
CA ARG A 335 -4.21 1.19 -1.19
C ARG A 335 -5.25 0.09 -1.16
N GLY A 336 -4.93 -0.94 -0.37
CA GLY A 336 -5.66 -2.18 -0.32
C GLY A 336 -7.10 -2.06 0.15
N LEU A 337 -7.87 -3.03 -0.30
CA LEU A 337 -9.25 -3.23 0.09
C LEU A 337 -9.36 -3.42 1.61
N ALA A 338 -10.28 -2.68 2.23
CA ALA A 338 -10.55 -2.77 3.67
C ALA A 338 -12.02 -3.11 3.98
N SER A 339 -12.87 -3.31 2.98
CA SER A 339 -14.23 -3.80 3.18
C SER A 339 -14.36 -5.30 2.95
N ASP A 340 -15.24 -5.93 3.71
CA ASP A 340 -15.64 -7.31 3.53
C ASP A 340 -16.59 -7.49 2.34
N ALA A 341 -16.77 -8.72 1.88
CA ALA A 341 -17.63 -9.03 0.74
C ALA A 341 -19.10 -8.65 0.97
N ASN A 342 -19.54 -8.59 2.22
CA ASN A 342 -20.90 -8.14 2.63
C ASN A 342 -20.96 -6.65 2.99
N GLY A 343 -19.90 -5.86 2.67
CA GLY A 343 -19.84 -4.41 2.82
C GLY A 343 -19.45 -3.86 4.19
N TYR A 344 -19.13 -4.70 5.17
CA TYR A 344 -18.61 -4.20 6.44
C TYR A 344 -17.21 -3.59 6.26
N TYR A 345 -16.91 -2.51 7.00
CA TYR A 345 -15.62 -1.83 6.97
C TYR A 345 -15.23 -1.27 8.33
N PRO A 346 -13.92 -1.13 8.64
CA PRO A 346 -13.48 -0.58 9.92
C PRO A 346 -13.61 0.94 9.94
N LYS A 347 -14.16 1.49 11.05
CA LYS A 347 -14.24 2.93 11.29
C LYS A 347 -13.03 3.45 12.08
N ASN A 348 -12.77 4.75 11.99
CA ASN A 348 -11.68 5.40 12.71
C ASN A 348 -11.75 5.19 14.24
N ASN A 349 -12.94 5.22 14.82
CA ASN A 349 -13.16 5.03 16.27
C ASN A 349 -13.08 3.56 16.74
N GLY A 350 -12.73 2.63 15.86
CA GLY A 350 -12.62 1.20 16.18
C GLY A 350 -13.94 0.41 16.13
N THR A 351 -15.07 1.07 15.79
CA THR A 351 -16.33 0.38 15.49
C THR A 351 -16.37 -0.05 14.02
N VAL A 352 -17.44 -0.71 13.62
CA VAL A 352 -17.65 -1.23 12.27
C VAL A 352 -18.79 -0.49 11.60
N GLY A 353 -18.60 -0.09 10.34
CA GLY A 353 -19.62 0.45 9.45
C GLY A 353 -20.04 -0.57 8.42
N ARG A 354 -21.06 -0.22 7.61
CA ARG A 354 -21.50 -1.04 6.49
C ARG A 354 -21.83 -0.15 5.29
N ILE A 355 -21.24 -0.47 4.16
CA ILE A 355 -21.57 0.14 2.86
C ILE A 355 -22.97 -0.31 2.45
N ALA A 356 -23.74 0.57 1.83
CA ALA A 356 -25.04 0.23 1.28
C ALA A 356 -24.92 -0.93 0.29
N LEU A 357 -25.94 -1.79 0.27
CA LEU A 357 -26.02 -2.91 -0.67
C LEU A 357 -26.98 -2.57 -1.80
N ASP A 358 -26.67 -3.09 -3.00
CA ASP A 358 -27.58 -3.08 -4.14
C ASP A 358 -28.71 -4.12 -3.97
N GLU A 359 -29.57 -4.26 -4.98
CA GLU A 359 -30.72 -5.20 -4.97
C GLU A 359 -30.27 -6.67 -4.96
N GLU A 360 -29.07 -6.95 -5.45
CA GLU A 360 -28.43 -8.27 -5.46
C GLU A 360 -27.69 -8.58 -4.16
N GLY A 361 -27.59 -7.61 -3.24
CA GLY A 361 -26.92 -7.76 -1.94
C GLY A 361 -25.40 -7.51 -1.98
N ASN A 362 -24.87 -6.93 -3.06
CA ASN A 362 -23.47 -6.55 -3.16
C ASN A 362 -23.24 -5.13 -2.66
N PRO A 363 -22.09 -4.81 -2.07
CA PRO A 363 -21.73 -3.43 -1.74
C PRO A 363 -21.69 -2.54 -2.99
N VAL A 364 -22.38 -1.38 -2.94
CA VAL A 364 -22.44 -0.44 -4.07
C VAL A 364 -21.11 0.19 -4.44
N HIS A 365 -20.09 0.03 -3.62
CA HIS A 365 -18.68 0.33 -3.91
C HIS A 365 -17.77 -0.45 -2.97
N GLN A 366 -16.47 -0.49 -3.26
CA GLN A 366 -15.47 -1.04 -2.34
C GLN A 366 -14.93 0.06 -1.41
N HIS A 367 -14.31 -0.34 -0.27
CA HIS A 367 -13.66 0.58 0.65
C HIS A 367 -12.14 0.36 0.65
N TYR A 368 -11.41 1.36 0.16
CA TYR A 368 -9.95 1.38 0.12
C TYR A 368 -9.44 2.35 1.18
N ASN A 369 -8.72 1.86 2.18
CA ASN A 369 -8.49 2.62 3.40
C ASN A 369 -7.18 2.29 4.13
N THR A 370 -6.13 1.99 3.39
CA THR A 370 -4.85 1.57 3.96
C THR A 370 -3.66 2.11 3.19
N ASP A 371 -3.55 3.43 3.00
CA ASP A 371 -2.33 4.05 2.46
C ASP A 371 -2.33 5.59 2.62
N ALA A 372 -1.18 6.19 2.34
CA ALA A 372 -0.96 7.62 2.36
C ALA A 372 -0.99 8.21 0.95
N ILE A 373 -1.79 9.26 0.75
CA ILE A 373 -1.92 9.90 -0.56
C ILE A 373 -0.74 10.85 -0.87
N TRP A 374 0.01 11.30 0.14
CA TRP A 374 1.11 12.26 -0.08
C TRP A 374 2.21 11.79 -1.03
N GLY A 375 2.41 10.46 -1.19
CA GLY A 375 3.28 9.90 -2.23
C GLY A 375 2.55 9.56 -3.54
N GLY A 376 1.23 9.37 -3.48
CA GLY A 376 0.42 8.89 -4.60
C GLY A 376 -0.07 9.98 -5.54
N PHE A 377 -0.27 11.21 -5.06
CA PHE A 377 -0.87 12.26 -5.87
C PHE A 377 0.03 12.74 -7.01
N TRP A 378 1.34 12.60 -6.93
CA TRP A 378 2.28 13.09 -7.95
C TRP A 378 2.03 12.52 -9.35
N ASN A 379 1.65 11.24 -9.42
CA ASN A 379 1.40 10.57 -10.69
C ASN A 379 0.34 9.47 -10.62
N LEU A 380 0.06 8.89 -9.45
CA LEU A 380 -0.92 7.80 -9.34
C LEU A 380 -2.36 8.27 -9.54
N THR A 381 -2.75 9.43 -9.02
CA THR A 381 -4.10 9.96 -9.25
C THR A 381 -4.35 10.26 -10.73
N GLN A 382 -3.33 10.70 -11.46
CA GLN A 382 -3.39 10.88 -12.91
C GLN A 382 -3.50 9.54 -13.64
N LEU A 383 -2.71 8.54 -13.21
CA LEU A 383 -2.79 7.17 -13.72
C LEU A 383 -4.19 6.58 -13.49
N TRP A 384 -4.76 6.77 -12.29
CA TRP A 384 -6.12 6.30 -12.00
C TRP A 384 -7.17 7.00 -12.85
N SER A 385 -7.03 8.31 -13.05
CA SER A 385 -7.95 9.08 -13.93
C SER A 385 -7.96 8.55 -15.36
N LEU A 386 -6.80 8.14 -15.88
CA LEU A 386 -6.64 7.70 -17.25
C LEU A 386 -7.01 6.24 -17.48
N ALA A 387 -6.64 5.35 -16.56
CA ALA A 387 -6.70 3.92 -16.80
C ALA A 387 -7.55 3.13 -15.78
N TYR A 388 -7.83 3.71 -14.60
CA TYR A 388 -8.56 3.03 -13.51
C TYR A 388 -9.60 3.95 -12.86
N PRO A 389 -10.49 4.61 -13.64
CA PRO A 389 -11.42 5.62 -13.11
C PRO A 389 -12.44 5.04 -12.12
N GLU A 390 -12.85 3.78 -12.28
CA GLU A 390 -13.74 3.08 -11.34
C GLU A 390 -13.08 2.89 -9.98
N TYR A 391 -11.80 2.53 -9.94
CA TYR A 391 -11.02 2.45 -8.71
C TYR A 391 -10.90 3.83 -8.05
N TYR A 392 -10.61 4.87 -8.83
CA TYR A 392 -10.49 6.23 -8.30
C TYR A 392 -11.81 6.72 -7.69
N SER A 393 -12.95 6.43 -8.33
CA SER A 393 -14.28 6.72 -7.81
C SER A 393 -14.51 6.02 -6.47
N ASP A 394 -14.24 4.73 -6.38
CA ASP A 394 -14.41 3.95 -5.14
C ASP A 394 -13.44 4.41 -4.04
N TRP A 395 -12.21 4.79 -4.39
CA TRP A 395 -11.27 5.39 -3.45
C TRP A 395 -11.80 6.71 -2.87
N ILE A 396 -12.41 7.59 -3.70
CA ILE A 396 -13.04 8.83 -3.21
C ILE A 396 -14.22 8.49 -2.29
N LYS A 397 -15.12 7.57 -2.69
CA LYS A 397 -16.22 7.13 -1.83
C LYS A 397 -15.73 6.61 -0.48
N SER A 398 -14.59 5.94 -0.47
CA SER A 398 -13.92 5.50 0.77
C SER A 398 -13.51 6.67 1.66
N GLN A 399 -12.92 7.72 1.08
CA GLN A 399 -12.54 8.94 1.84
C GLN A 399 -13.79 9.67 2.37
N LEU A 400 -14.88 9.67 1.60
CA LEU A 400 -16.15 10.26 2.04
C LEU A 400 -16.82 9.45 3.16
N LEU A 401 -16.68 8.13 3.21
CA LEU A 401 -17.10 7.33 4.37
C LEU A 401 -16.31 7.72 5.63
N VAL A 402 -15.00 7.90 5.52
CA VAL A 402 -14.18 8.36 6.65
C VAL A 402 -14.62 9.76 7.09
N TYR A 403 -14.91 10.67 6.15
CA TYR A 403 -15.44 12.00 6.45
C TYR A 403 -16.81 11.95 7.14
N GLN A 404 -17.72 11.06 6.70
CA GLN A 404 -19.03 10.86 7.34
C GLN A 404 -18.91 10.38 8.77
N ASP A 405 -17.95 9.48 9.03
CA ASP A 405 -17.73 8.90 10.35
C ASP A 405 -17.04 9.86 11.34
N THR A 406 -16.25 10.82 10.86
CA THR A 406 -15.34 11.63 11.69
C THR A 406 -15.53 13.12 11.52
N GLY A 407 -16.11 13.56 10.39
CA GLY A 407 -16.18 14.96 10.00
C GLY A 407 -14.90 15.52 9.36
N TRP A 408 -13.87 14.70 9.07
CA TRP A 408 -12.59 15.13 8.52
C TRP A 408 -12.04 14.15 7.46
N LEU A 409 -11.29 14.69 6.48
CA LEU A 409 -10.46 13.87 5.60
C LEU A 409 -9.07 13.69 6.23
N GLY A 410 -8.45 12.54 6.01
CA GLY A 410 -7.06 12.27 6.34
C GLY A 410 -6.17 12.31 5.10
N ASP A 411 -4.91 12.62 5.27
CA ASP A 411 -3.94 12.63 4.18
C ASP A 411 -3.13 11.32 4.09
N GLY A 412 -3.12 10.55 5.17
CA GLY A 412 -2.69 9.18 5.27
C GLY A 412 -3.63 8.40 6.16
N ILE A 413 -3.91 7.17 5.81
CA ILE A 413 -4.85 6.31 6.52
C ILE A 413 -4.27 4.90 6.61
N ALA A 414 -4.25 4.35 7.83
CA ALA A 414 -3.91 2.96 8.07
C ALA A 414 -5.11 2.27 8.72
N CYS A 415 -5.84 1.47 7.98
CA CYS A 415 -7.05 0.80 8.44
C CYS A 415 -7.99 1.78 9.17
N SER A 416 -8.36 2.89 8.49
CA SER A 416 -9.17 4.02 8.98
C SER A 416 -8.53 4.91 10.04
N LYS A 417 -7.32 4.65 10.51
CA LYS A 417 -6.60 5.50 11.47
C LYS A 417 -5.82 6.58 10.73
N TYR A 418 -5.84 7.79 11.28
CA TYR A 418 -5.19 8.92 10.64
C TYR A 418 -3.67 8.95 10.82
N VAL A 419 -3.00 9.31 9.74
CA VAL A 419 -1.59 9.65 9.71
C VAL A 419 -1.41 10.96 8.94
N SER A 420 -0.73 11.93 9.53
CA SER A 420 -0.54 13.25 8.94
C SER A 420 0.96 13.55 8.82
N GLY A 421 1.66 12.72 8.03
CA GLY A 421 3.12 12.67 8.05
C GLY A 421 3.83 13.91 7.56
N VAL A 422 3.50 14.38 6.37
CA VAL A 422 4.35 15.33 5.64
C VAL A 422 3.73 16.73 5.48
N GLY A 423 2.64 17.02 6.20
CA GLY A 423 2.03 18.36 6.18
C GLY A 423 1.37 18.72 4.86
N THR A 424 0.81 17.76 4.17
CA THR A 424 0.09 17.94 2.90
C THR A 424 -1.43 17.97 3.13
N ASN A 425 -2.21 18.21 2.06
CA ASN A 425 -3.66 18.07 2.03
C ASN A 425 -4.11 17.47 0.68
N PHE A 426 -3.49 16.40 0.29
CA PHE A 426 -3.64 15.83 -1.05
C PHE A 426 -4.92 15.02 -1.25
N THR A 427 -5.59 14.60 -0.17
CA THR A 427 -6.92 14.00 -0.31
C THR A 427 -7.94 15.01 -0.83
N SER A 428 -7.94 16.25 -0.33
CA SER A 428 -8.78 17.33 -0.87
C SER A 428 -8.43 17.64 -2.33
N LEU A 429 -7.13 17.72 -2.65
CA LEU A 429 -6.64 17.92 -4.00
C LEU A 429 -7.08 16.77 -4.93
N ALA A 430 -6.93 15.52 -4.50
CA ALA A 430 -7.30 14.35 -5.30
C ALA A 430 -8.81 14.32 -5.61
N ILE A 431 -9.68 14.66 -4.66
CA ILE A 431 -11.13 14.77 -4.89
C ILE A 431 -11.43 15.87 -5.92
N ALA A 432 -10.82 17.05 -5.77
CA ALA A 432 -10.98 18.16 -6.73
C ALA A 432 -10.46 17.80 -8.13
N ALA A 433 -9.29 17.15 -8.21
CA ALA A 433 -8.71 16.69 -9.45
C ALA A 433 -9.58 15.66 -10.17
N ALA A 434 -10.11 14.68 -9.45
CA ALA A 434 -11.02 13.68 -10.02
C ALA A 434 -12.25 14.33 -10.65
N TYR A 435 -12.90 15.26 -9.95
CA TYR A 435 -14.05 15.99 -10.48
C TYR A 435 -13.68 16.73 -11.78
N ASN A 436 -12.53 17.42 -11.79
CA ASN A 436 -12.05 18.17 -12.96
C ASN A 436 -11.66 17.25 -14.13
N CYS A 437 -11.20 16.04 -13.86
CA CYS A 437 -10.93 15.00 -14.87
C CYS A 437 -12.20 14.27 -15.36
N GLY A 438 -13.39 14.63 -14.87
CA GLY A 438 -14.66 14.05 -15.31
C GLY A 438 -15.11 12.83 -14.49
N ILE A 439 -14.40 12.44 -13.46
CA ILE A 439 -14.82 11.38 -12.53
C ILE A 439 -15.80 11.99 -11.53
N ARG A 440 -17.08 11.65 -11.65
CA ARG A 440 -18.17 12.27 -10.88
C ARG A 440 -19.13 11.25 -10.27
N ASP A 441 -18.80 9.98 -10.31
CA ASP A 441 -19.57 8.90 -9.69
C ASP A 441 -19.29 8.81 -8.19
N PHE A 442 -19.52 9.93 -7.47
CA PHE A 442 -19.50 10.06 -6.02
C PHE A 442 -20.40 11.23 -5.59
N ASP A 443 -20.70 11.36 -4.32
CA ASP A 443 -21.41 12.54 -3.80
C ASP A 443 -20.53 13.80 -3.95
N VAL A 444 -20.70 14.48 -5.08
CA VAL A 444 -19.95 15.69 -5.45
C VAL A 444 -20.13 16.81 -4.43
N LYS A 445 -21.36 16.95 -3.88
CA LYS A 445 -21.64 17.98 -2.85
C LYS A 445 -20.87 17.69 -1.59
N GLN A 446 -20.93 16.47 -1.07
CA GLN A 446 -20.20 16.06 0.12
C GLN A 446 -18.68 16.11 -0.11
N GLY A 447 -18.21 15.67 -1.30
CA GLY A 447 -16.79 15.76 -1.68
C GLY A 447 -16.27 17.19 -1.65
N TYR A 448 -17.05 18.14 -2.16
CA TYR A 448 -16.72 19.55 -2.10
C TYR A 448 -16.71 20.10 -0.67
N GLU A 449 -17.76 19.81 0.13
CA GLU A 449 -17.87 20.24 1.52
C GLU A 449 -16.68 19.71 2.37
N ALA A 450 -16.32 18.44 2.19
CA ALA A 450 -15.20 17.82 2.87
C ALA A 450 -13.85 18.45 2.47
N ALA A 451 -13.62 18.67 1.18
CA ALA A 451 -12.41 19.31 0.67
C ALA A 451 -12.29 20.76 1.17
N LEU A 452 -13.36 21.56 1.05
CA LEU A 452 -13.38 22.94 1.53
C LEU A 452 -13.10 23.02 3.03
N LYS A 453 -13.74 22.17 3.83
CA LYS A 453 -13.51 22.12 5.28
C LYS A 453 -12.05 21.85 5.61
N ASN A 454 -11.42 20.88 4.98
CA ASN A 454 -10.00 20.60 5.19
C ASN A 454 -9.08 21.75 4.75
N GLU A 455 -9.50 22.58 3.77
CA GLU A 455 -8.71 23.74 3.32
C GLU A 455 -8.72 24.90 4.33
N VAL A 456 -9.84 25.14 5.02
CA VAL A 456 -10.03 26.39 5.76
C VAL A 456 -10.42 26.25 7.22
N GLU A 457 -10.83 25.06 7.69
CA GLU A 457 -11.30 24.89 9.08
C GLU A 457 -10.25 24.14 9.93
N TRP A 458 -10.16 24.54 11.19
CA TRP A 458 -9.28 23.92 12.20
C TRP A 458 -9.99 23.55 13.51
N ARG A 459 -11.17 24.15 13.76
CA ARG A 459 -11.90 23.93 15.01
C ARG A 459 -12.49 22.54 15.08
N GLY A 460 -12.24 21.84 16.18
CA GLY A 460 -12.73 20.47 16.38
C GLY A 460 -12.02 19.44 15.49
N ARG A 461 -10.84 19.76 14.97
CA ARG A 461 -10.01 18.82 14.20
C ARG A 461 -9.58 17.65 15.07
N LEU A 462 -9.75 16.44 14.57
CA LEU A 462 -9.25 15.24 15.22
C LEU A 462 -7.74 15.10 15.05
N GLU A 463 -7.10 14.42 16.00
CA GLU A 463 -5.67 14.11 15.90
C GLU A 463 -5.35 13.39 14.57
N GLY A 464 -4.35 13.89 13.87
CA GLY A 464 -3.88 13.35 12.59
C GLY A 464 -4.78 13.64 11.37
N ALA A 465 -5.93 14.29 11.53
CA ALA A 465 -6.83 14.64 10.43
C ALA A 465 -6.61 16.07 9.91
N GLY A 466 -7.00 16.32 8.67
CA GLY A 466 -6.98 17.64 8.05
C GLY A 466 -5.57 18.25 7.92
N LYS A 467 -5.52 19.56 7.66
CA LYS A 467 -4.28 20.35 7.65
C LYS A 467 -3.83 20.65 9.08
N MET A 468 -2.57 20.53 9.38
CA MET A 468 -2.08 20.74 10.74
C MET A 468 -1.89 22.21 10.98
N ASP A 469 -1.34 23.08 10.60
CA ASP A 469 -1.20 24.53 10.90
C ASP A 469 -2.09 25.41 10.01
N VAL A 470 -3.27 24.91 9.66
CA VAL A 470 -4.20 25.57 8.73
C VAL A 470 -4.68 26.93 9.24
N ARG A 471 -4.85 27.10 10.56
CA ARG A 471 -5.24 28.38 11.15
C ARG A 471 -4.30 29.48 10.73
N GLN A 472 -3.00 29.31 10.94
CA GLN A 472 -1.99 30.30 10.60
C GLN A 472 -1.93 30.55 9.09
N PHE A 473 -2.04 29.50 8.30
CA PHE A 473 -2.07 29.60 6.84
C PHE A 473 -3.28 30.43 6.36
N VAL A 474 -4.47 30.20 6.90
CA VAL A 474 -5.68 30.93 6.51
C VAL A 474 -5.62 32.40 6.98
N GLU A 475 -5.20 32.66 8.23
CA GLU A 475 -5.16 33.98 8.80
C GLU A 475 -4.04 34.88 8.26
N ARG A 476 -2.89 34.29 7.85
CA ARG A 476 -1.68 35.02 7.46
C ARG A 476 -1.30 34.85 5.99
N GLY A 477 -1.85 33.85 5.32
CA GLY A 477 -1.42 33.43 3.98
C GLY A 477 -0.12 32.61 3.97
N TYR A 478 0.39 32.21 5.14
CA TYR A 478 1.53 31.30 5.27
C TYR A 478 1.54 30.62 6.66
N SER A 479 2.18 29.45 6.75
CA SER A 479 2.46 28.76 8.00
C SER A 479 3.81 29.25 8.55
N PRO A 480 3.86 29.81 9.78
CA PRO A 480 5.10 30.29 10.37
C PRO A 480 6.04 29.15 10.74
N TYR A 481 7.35 29.44 10.68
CA TYR A 481 8.36 28.58 11.28
C TYR A 481 8.30 28.69 12.79
N GLU A 482 8.15 27.54 13.45
CA GLU A 482 8.21 27.41 14.91
C GLU A 482 9.20 26.29 15.25
N LYS A 483 10.26 26.63 15.98
CA LYS A 483 11.32 25.68 16.34
C LYS A 483 10.84 24.58 17.28
N ARG A 484 9.89 24.91 18.15
CA ARG A 484 9.25 23.97 19.09
C ARG A 484 7.80 23.85 18.70
N PHE A 485 7.41 22.71 18.18
CA PHE A 485 6.04 22.45 17.76
C PHE A 485 5.63 21.04 18.17
N ASP A 486 4.35 20.88 18.41
CA ASP A 486 3.73 19.58 18.63
C ASP A 486 3.36 18.96 17.28
N MET A 487 3.75 17.70 17.07
CA MET A 487 3.47 17.00 15.80
C MET A 487 1.97 16.76 15.56
N VAL A 488 1.16 16.85 16.59
CA VAL A 488 -0.27 16.56 16.52
C VAL A 488 -1.09 17.84 16.40
N THR A 489 -0.79 18.87 17.20
CA THR A 489 -1.60 20.09 17.28
C THR A 489 -1.18 21.19 16.32
N ARG A 490 0.08 21.45 16.13
CA ARG A 490 0.72 22.40 15.20
C ARG A 490 -0.10 23.66 14.84
N GLU A 491 -0.95 24.15 15.76
CA GLU A 491 -1.88 25.23 15.47
C GLU A 491 -1.21 26.61 15.35
N GLU A 492 -0.04 26.79 15.97
CA GLU A 492 0.68 28.06 16.00
C GLU A 492 1.80 28.16 14.96
N GLY A 493 2.12 27.07 14.28
CA GLY A 493 3.19 26.99 13.29
C GLY A 493 3.89 25.63 13.31
N SER A 494 4.90 25.48 12.49
CA SER A 494 5.61 24.22 12.31
C SER A 494 7.10 24.45 12.10
N GLY A 495 7.94 23.49 12.52
CA GLY A 495 9.32 23.39 12.08
C GLY A 495 9.48 23.28 10.56
N PHE A 496 8.37 23.03 9.85
CA PHE A 496 8.27 22.83 8.39
C PHE A 496 7.33 23.84 7.72
N GLY A 497 7.05 24.99 8.34
CA GLY A 497 6.04 25.94 7.90
C GLY A 497 6.19 26.42 6.46
N ALA A 498 7.42 26.52 5.94
CA ALA A 498 7.61 26.91 4.54
C ALA A 498 7.13 25.82 3.57
N SER A 499 7.53 24.54 3.75
CA SER A 499 7.01 23.46 2.90
C SER A 499 5.51 23.30 3.04
N HIS A 500 4.95 23.40 4.26
CA HIS A 500 3.49 23.38 4.44
C HIS A 500 2.79 24.50 3.67
N THR A 501 3.35 25.71 3.66
CA THR A 501 2.80 26.81 2.87
C THR A 501 2.78 26.49 1.38
N MET A 502 3.83 25.89 0.85
CA MET A 502 3.90 25.50 -0.56
C MET A 502 2.83 24.44 -0.90
N GLU A 503 2.75 23.39 -0.10
CA GLU A 503 1.77 22.30 -0.24
C GLU A 503 0.32 22.80 -0.13
N TYR A 504 0.03 23.64 0.86
CA TYR A 504 -1.31 24.20 1.09
C TYR A 504 -1.72 25.21 0.00
N SER A 505 -0.76 25.96 -0.55
CA SER A 505 -1.02 26.82 -1.71
C SER A 505 -1.50 26.02 -2.91
N PHE A 506 -0.87 24.87 -3.16
CA PHE A 506 -1.24 24.00 -4.25
C PHE A 506 -2.60 23.30 -4.03
N SER A 507 -2.86 22.75 -2.85
CA SER A 507 -4.16 22.15 -2.55
C SER A 507 -5.30 23.17 -2.59
N SER A 508 -5.07 24.38 -2.08
CA SER A 508 -6.06 25.47 -2.16
C SER A 508 -6.36 25.88 -3.61
N PHE A 509 -5.34 25.88 -4.49
CA PHE A 509 -5.57 26.06 -5.94
C PHE A 509 -6.50 24.98 -6.49
N ALA A 510 -6.23 23.71 -6.23
CA ALA A 510 -7.04 22.60 -6.75
C ALA A 510 -8.51 22.71 -6.30
N VAL A 511 -8.74 22.97 -5.00
CA VAL A 511 -10.11 23.14 -4.46
C VAL A 511 -10.75 24.45 -4.96
N SER A 512 -9.98 25.51 -5.26
CA SER A 512 -10.51 26.71 -5.89
C SER A 512 -11.10 26.42 -7.28
N GLN A 513 -10.43 25.58 -8.08
CA GLN A 513 -10.98 25.18 -9.38
C GLN A 513 -12.27 24.34 -9.22
N PHE A 514 -12.35 23.51 -8.20
CA PHE A 514 -13.57 22.79 -7.85
C PHE A 514 -14.71 23.76 -7.48
N ALA A 515 -14.44 24.74 -6.62
CA ALA A 515 -15.37 25.82 -6.26
C ALA A 515 -15.87 26.58 -7.50
N LYS A 516 -14.95 26.96 -8.38
CA LYS A 516 -15.25 27.67 -9.64
C LYS A 516 -16.22 26.88 -10.52
N HIS A 517 -15.96 25.58 -10.73
CA HIS A 517 -16.82 24.74 -11.55
C HIS A 517 -18.20 24.49 -10.93
N LEU A 518 -18.32 24.59 -9.61
CA LEU A 518 -19.60 24.52 -8.90
C LEU A 518 -20.31 25.88 -8.73
N GLY A 519 -19.76 26.97 -9.27
CA GLY A 519 -20.31 28.33 -9.14
C GLY A 519 -20.26 28.90 -7.73
N LYS A 520 -19.31 28.47 -6.89
CA LYS A 520 -19.10 28.92 -5.52
C LYS A 520 -18.13 30.12 -5.50
N GLU A 521 -18.59 31.27 -5.94
CA GLU A 521 -17.75 32.46 -6.20
C GLU A 521 -16.97 32.96 -4.98
N ASP A 522 -17.56 32.96 -3.78
CA ASP A 522 -16.89 33.46 -2.59
C ASP A 522 -15.80 32.49 -2.12
N ASP A 523 -16.07 31.20 -2.14
CA ASP A 523 -15.08 30.15 -1.85
C ASP A 523 -13.95 30.16 -2.90
N TYR A 524 -14.29 30.35 -4.19
CA TYR A 524 -13.31 30.48 -5.25
C TYR A 524 -12.34 31.66 -4.98
N LYS A 525 -12.86 32.83 -4.59
CA LYS A 525 -12.02 34.00 -4.26
C LYS A 525 -11.13 33.74 -3.06
N LEU A 526 -11.68 33.17 -1.97
CA LEU A 526 -10.92 32.84 -0.77
C LEU A 526 -9.79 31.87 -1.09
N LEU A 527 -10.10 30.75 -1.74
CA LEU A 527 -9.13 29.70 -2.05
C LEU A 527 -8.09 30.17 -3.07
N SER A 528 -8.49 30.97 -4.06
CA SER A 528 -7.56 31.60 -5.01
C SER A 528 -6.59 32.57 -4.32
N ASN A 529 -7.04 33.27 -3.28
CA ASN A 529 -6.15 34.09 -2.48
C ASN A 529 -5.16 33.23 -1.67
N LEU A 530 -5.63 32.15 -1.06
CA LEU A 530 -4.79 31.21 -0.32
C LEU A 530 -3.78 30.49 -1.22
N SER A 531 -4.14 30.22 -2.48
CA SER A 531 -3.22 29.62 -3.46
C SER A 531 -1.99 30.49 -3.78
N ASN A 532 -2.06 31.78 -3.49
CA ASN A 532 -0.94 32.71 -3.59
C ASN A 532 -0.06 32.75 -2.32
N GLY A 533 -0.34 31.93 -1.32
CA GLY A 533 0.34 31.93 -0.03
C GLY A 533 1.87 31.78 -0.13
N TRP A 534 2.35 31.01 -1.10
CA TRP A 534 3.78 30.82 -1.35
C TRP A 534 4.53 32.14 -1.61
N LYS A 535 3.88 33.15 -2.21
CA LYS A 535 4.48 34.47 -2.49
C LYS A 535 4.86 35.21 -1.22
N ASN A 536 4.17 34.94 -0.10
CA ASN A 536 4.51 35.53 1.21
C ASN A 536 5.88 35.06 1.73
N LEU A 537 6.36 33.93 1.26
CA LEU A 537 7.64 33.36 1.65
C LEU A 537 8.74 33.57 0.60
N TYR A 538 8.42 34.12 -0.57
CA TYR A 538 9.43 34.47 -1.55
C TYR A 538 10.28 35.64 -1.07
N ASP A 539 11.57 35.43 -0.98
CA ASP A 539 12.54 36.46 -0.60
C ASP A 539 13.25 36.98 -1.87
N PRO A 540 12.99 38.23 -2.27
CA PRO A 540 13.58 38.80 -3.48
C PRO A 540 15.10 39.00 -3.39
N GLU A 541 15.70 39.06 -2.20
CA GLU A 541 17.13 39.18 -2.00
C GLU A 541 17.84 37.86 -2.36
N THR A 542 17.34 36.74 -1.85
CA THR A 542 17.89 35.41 -2.11
C THR A 542 17.31 34.73 -3.35
N ARG A 543 16.18 35.23 -3.86
CA ARG A 543 15.35 34.62 -4.92
C ARG A 543 14.88 33.20 -4.61
N LEU A 544 14.71 32.89 -3.33
CA LEU A 544 14.29 31.59 -2.83
C LEU A 544 13.07 31.72 -1.93
N ILE A 545 12.37 30.61 -1.71
CA ILE A 545 11.41 30.48 -0.62
C ILE A 545 12.19 30.44 0.70
N ARG A 546 11.91 31.39 1.59
CA ARG A 546 12.55 31.52 2.89
C ARG A 546 11.51 31.48 4.00
N PRO A 547 11.70 30.66 5.04
CA PRO A 547 10.74 30.59 6.15
C PRO A 547 10.61 31.93 6.87
N LYS A 548 9.38 32.24 7.32
CA LYS A 548 9.08 33.39 8.19
C LYS A 548 8.66 32.93 9.58
N ASP A 549 8.99 33.71 10.59
CA ASP A 549 8.53 33.52 11.96
C ASP A 549 7.06 33.97 12.17
N THR A 550 6.55 33.81 13.39
CA THR A 550 5.21 34.25 13.78
C THR A 550 5.01 35.77 13.77
N LYS A 551 6.09 36.58 13.68
CA LYS A 551 6.06 38.04 13.58
C LYS A 551 6.08 38.53 12.13
N GLY A 552 6.30 37.61 11.15
CA GLY A 552 6.37 37.95 9.74
C GLY A 552 7.77 38.24 9.22
N ASN A 553 8.81 38.06 10.03
CA ASN A 553 10.19 38.28 9.64
C ASN A 553 10.75 37.03 9.02
N PHE A 554 11.55 37.18 7.94
CA PHE A 554 12.36 36.08 7.43
C PHE A 554 13.39 35.62 8.48
N LEU A 555 13.63 34.32 8.57
CA LEU A 555 14.63 33.78 9.50
C LEU A 555 16.01 34.33 9.17
N GLU A 556 16.67 34.96 10.17
CA GLU A 556 18.02 35.52 10.02
C GLU A 556 19.06 34.44 9.75
N ASP A 557 19.01 33.35 10.50
CA ASP A 557 19.87 32.17 10.33
C ASP A 557 19.34 31.27 9.21
N PHE A 558 19.47 31.74 7.96
CA PHE A 558 19.00 31.05 6.76
C PHE A 558 20.15 30.46 5.98
N ASN A 559 20.17 29.12 5.90
CA ASN A 559 21.02 28.37 4.97
C ASN A 559 20.10 27.65 3.95
N PRO A 560 20.13 28.00 2.67
CA PRO A 560 19.24 27.44 1.67
C PRO A 560 19.43 25.92 1.42
N LEU A 561 20.56 25.37 1.80
CA LEU A 561 20.89 23.94 1.68
C LEU A 561 20.59 23.15 2.97
N ALA A 562 20.26 23.82 4.07
CA ALA A 562 19.96 23.14 5.33
C ALA A 562 18.64 22.35 5.23
N PRO A 563 18.66 21.01 5.34
CA PRO A 563 17.43 20.23 5.38
C PRO A 563 16.71 20.38 6.72
N TRP A 564 15.41 20.11 6.75
CA TRP A 564 14.58 20.04 7.96
C TRP A 564 14.41 21.36 8.72
N LYS A 565 14.84 22.49 8.17
CA LYS A 565 14.67 23.82 8.77
C LYS A 565 13.70 24.68 7.95
N GLY A 566 12.45 24.63 8.30
CA GLY A 566 11.35 25.23 7.56
C GLY A 566 10.77 24.33 6.46
N PHE A 567 11.48 23.25 6.10
CA PHE A 567 11.13 22.36 5.01
C PHE A 567 11.18 20.90 5.47
N GLN A 568 10.13 20.17 5.22
CA GLN A 568 10.06 18.76 5.54
C GLN A 568 10.78 17.93 4.45
N GLU A 569 11.70 17.05 4.85
CA GLU A 569 12.46 16.16 3.94
C GLU A 569 13.17 16.87 2.79
N GLY A 570 13.44 18.16 2.93
CA GLY A 570 14.04 18.96 1.88
C GLY A 570 14.61 20.29 2.39
N ASN A 571 14.91 21.17 1.46
CA ASN A 571 15.51 22.47 1.70
C ASN A 571 14.93 23.56 0.78
N ALA A 572 15.37 24.81 0.96
CA ALA A 572 14.84 25.94 0.19
C ALA A 572 15.08 25.83 -1.31
N VAL A 573 16.23 25.29 -1.74
CA VAL A 573 16.57 25.15 -3.16
C VAL A 573 15.61 24.18 -3.85
N GLN A 574 15.25 23.08 -3.18
CA GLN A 574 14.30 22.09 -3.70
C GLN A 574 12.87 22.65 -3.74
N TYR A 575 12.40 23.22 -2.61
CA TYR A 575 11.02 23.67 -2.49
C TYR A 575 10.68 24.96 -3.25
N THR A 576 11.67 25.83 -3.57
CA THR A 576 11.41 27.07 -4.32
C THR A 576 10.73 26.79 -5.66
N PHE A 577 11.02 25.65 -6.29
CA PHE A 577 10.43 25.26 -7.58
C PHE A 577 9.12 24.48 -7.45
N TYR A 578 8.64 24.24 -6.24
CA TYR A 578 7.39 23.53 -6.00
C TYR A 578 6.19 24.50 -6.03
N VAL A 579 5.91 25.05 -7.19
CA VAL A 579 4.74 25.90 -7.47
C VAL A 579 4.05 25.43 -8.77
N PRO A 580 3.58 24.16 -8.84
CA PRO A 580 3.09 23.58 -10.10
C PRO A 580 1.85 24.29 -10.66
N HIS A 581 1.12 25.02 -9.83
CA HIS A 581 -0.11 25.73 -10.19
C HIS A 581 0.11 27.16 -10.72
N GLN A 582 1.32 27.73 -10.55
CA GLN A 582 1.65 29.11 -10.95
C GLN A 582 3.10 29.21 -11.43
N ILE A 583 3.49 28.30 -12.33
CA ILE A 583 4.87 28.20 -12.84
C ILE A 583 5.32 29.49 -13.53
N ASP A 584 4.47 30.09 -14.36
CA ASP A 584 4.81 31.31 -15.08
C ASP A 584 5.14 32.47 -14.12
N GLU A 585 4.33 32.64 -13.08
CA GLU A 585 4.57 33.67 -12.05
C GLU A 585 5.86 33.40 -11.25
N LEU A 586 6.16 32.13 -10.96
CA LEU A 586 7.43 31.77 -10.34
C LEU A 586 8.62 32.11 -11.23
N VAL A 587 8.55 31.78 -12.52
CA VAL A 587 9.62 32.08 -13.50
C VAL A 587 9.86 33.58 -13.61
N ASP A 588 8.78 34.39 -13.64
CA ASP A 588 8.88 35.85 -13.68
C ASP A 588 9.59 36.42 -12.43
N LEU A 589 9.34 35.86 -11.25
CA LEU A 589 9.94 36.29 -9.97
C LEU A 589 11.40 35.85 -9.85
N VAL A 590 11.70 34.59 -10.14
CA VAL A 590 13.04 34.00 -9.95
C VAL A 590 13.98 34.39 -11.10
N GLY A 591 13.44 34.60 -12.29
CA GLY A 591 14.18 34.88 -13.53
C GLY A 591 14.50 33.60 -14.31
N GLN A 592 14.29 33.67 -15.62
CA GLN A 592 14.40 32.51 -16.52
C GLN A 592 15.78 31.85 -16.52
N GLU A 593 16.87 32.62 -16.40
CA GLU A 593 18.24 32.10 -16.35
C GLU A 593 18.48 31.26 -15.06
N THR A 594 17.91 31.72 -13.94
CA THR A 594 18.05 31.02 -12.65
C THR A 594 17.33 29.67 -12.69
N VAL A 595 16.14 29.60 -13.28
CA VAL A 595 15.38 28.36 -13.45
C VAL A 595 16.16 27.36 -14.30
N SER A 596 16.65 27.81 -15.47
CA SER A 596 17.44 26.98 -16.37
C SER A 596 18.71 26.43 -15.71
N TYR A 597 19.44 27.27 -14.99
CA TYR A 597 20.67 26.87 -14.31
C TYR A 597 20.43 25.85 -13.19
N THR A 598 19.39 26.06 -12.38
CA THR A 598 19.08 25.17 -11.26
C THR A 598 18.55 23.82 -11.76
N HIS A 599 17.75 23.83 -12.83
CA HIS A 599 17.24 22.62 -13.45
C HIS A 599 18.34 21.76 -14.08
N LEU A 600 19.29 22.39 -14.78
CA LEU A 600 20.46 21.71 -15.33
C LEU A 600 21.36 21.12 -14.24
N ARG A 601 21.64 21.86 -13.15
CA ARG A 601 22.43 21.33 -12.02
C ARG A 601 21.72 20.20 -11.27
N ALA A 602 20.42 20.24 -11.10
CA ALA A 602 19.68 19.14 -10.48
C ALA A 602 19.79 17.85 -11.32
N HIS A 603 19.86 17.98 -12.66
CA HIS A 603 20.12 16.84 -13.55
C HIS A 603 21.56 16.32 -13.45
N GLU A 604 22.55 17.18 -13.30
CA GLU A 604 23.96 16.77 -13.16
C GLU A 604 24.20 16.04 -11.84
N THR A 605 23.61 16.50 -10.73
CA THR A 605 23.75 15.84 -9.41
C THR A 605 23.05 14.49 -9.30
N VAL A 606 22.04 14.21 -10.12
CA VAL A 606 21.39 12.89 -10.19
C VAL A 606 22.20 11.89 -11.03
N LEU A 607 23.07 12.36 -11.93
CA LEU A 607 23.94 11.50 -12.73
C LEU A 607 25.25 11.12 -11.99
N ASP A 608 25.59 11.84 -10.92
CA ASP A 608 26.78 11.61 -10.10
C ASP A 608 26.51 10.78 -8.81
N LEU A 609 25.27 10.32 -8.59
CA LEU A 609 24.84 9.40 -7.53
C LEU A 609 24.50 8.04 -8.14
#